data_639119a0adfdca078f99162c8e9fd146
#
_entry.id   639119a0adfdca078f99162c8e9fd146
#
_cell.length_a   1.000
_cell.length_b   1.000
_cell.length_c   1.000
_cell.angle_alpha   90.00
_cell.angle_beta   90.00
_cell.angle_gamma   90.00
#
_symmetry.space_group_name_H-M   'P 1'
#
loop_
_entity.id
_entity.type
_entity.pdbx_description
1 polymer ?
#
loop_
_entity_poly.entity_id
_entity_poly.type
_entity_poly.pdbx_seq_one_letter_code
_entity_poly.pdbx_strand_id
1 'polypeptide(L)'
;VPLRMRAGSNPGGTGHEWVKQRFIVEGRSRDRVFVPARLSENPHLDRESYMESLAELDPVTRAQLLSGDWSARTSGSLFKREWFEIVDAAPAEARAARGWDFAATEPTAGTDPDYTVGTRMSFTRDGIYYVCDVRRDRLSPRKVEALVRVTAEVDGRPTRIRIEQEPGSAGKITIDHYKRNVLPGWSVTGHPPTGDKVTRAAPFSAQCEAGNVKLVRGPWIGPWLDELESFPDGSHDDQVDSVVTAFDELRSPRAVGVSNLIL
;
A
#
# COMPACT_ATOMS: atom_id res chain seq x y z
N VAL A 1 -38.13 5.65 -18.94
CA VAL A 1 -36.81 6.20 -19.35
C VAL A 1 -35.79 5.67 -18.38
N PRO A 2 -34.70 5.00 -18.83
CA PRO A 2 -33.69 4.49 -17.94
C PRO A 2 -33.02 5.66 -17.21
N LEU A 3 -32.93 5.57 -15.89
CA LEU A 3 -32.19 6.52 -15.07
C LEU A 3 -30.71 6.43 -15.41
N ARG A 4 -30.11 7.55 -15.81
CA ARG A 4 -28.68 7.65 -16.11
C ARG A 4 -28.06 8.72 -15.24
N MET A 5 -26.93 8.39 -14.60
CA MET A 5 -26.09 9.36 -13.89
C MET A 5 -24.93 9.76 -14.80
N ARG A 6 -24.64 11.05 -14.90
CA ARG A 6 -23.50 11.59 -15.64
C ARG A 6 -22.69 12.48 -14.71
N ALA A 7 -21.38 12.36 -14.78
CA ALA A 7 -20.45 13.19 -14.02
C ALA A 7 -19.26 13.58 -14.90
N GLY A 8 -18.70 14.75 -14.67
CA GLY A 8 -17.42 15.17 -15.24
C GLY A 8 -16.34 15.04 -14.17
N SER A 9 -15.15 14.60 -14.55
CA SER A 9 -13.98 14.54 -13.68
C SER A 9 -12.71 14.68 -14.49
N ASN A 10 -11.71 15.34 -13.92
CA ASN A 10 -10.36 15.42 -14.47
C ASN A 10 -9.44 14.42 -13.74
N PRO A 11 -8.38 13.91 -14.40
CA PRO A 11 -7.32 13.21 -13.70
C PRO A 11 -6.62 14.14 -12.70
N GLY A 12 -6.05 13.57 -11.65
CA GLY A 12 -5.41 14.30 -10.55
C GLY A 12 -6.37 14.62 -9.39
N GLY A 13 -5.79 14.97 -8.25
CA GLY A 13 -6.52 15.33 -7.04
C GLY A 13 -7.20 14.16 -6.32
N THR A 14 -7.91 14.49 -5.25
CA THR A 14 -8.65 13.53 -4.41
C THR A 14 -9.69 12.78 -5.23
N GLY A 15 -9.66 11.45 -5.18
CA GLY A 15 -10.59 10.60 -5.92
C GLY A 15 -10.10 10.13 -7.31
N HIS A 16 -8.90 10.53 -7.74
CA HIS A 16 -8.31 10.11 -9.01
C HIS A 16 -8.34 8.59 -9.19
N GLU A 17 -7.78 7.84 -8.26
CA GLU A 17 -7.71 6.38 -8.33
C GLU A 17 -9.09 5.72 -8.29
N TRP A 18 -10.01 6.24 -7.47
CA TRP A 18 -11.38 5.73 -7.43
C TRP A 18 -12.10 5.89 -8.78
N VAL A 19 -11.97 7.04 -9.44
CA VAL A 19 -12.56 7.29 -10.77
C VAL A 19 -11.88 6.41 -11.81
N LYS A 20 -10.55 6.33 -11.82
CA LYS A 20 -9.76 5.50 -12.73
C LYS A 20 -10.17 4.02 -12.61
N GLN A 21 -10.13 3.47 -11.41
CA GLN A 21 -10.49 2.07 -11.18
C GLN A 21 -11.93 1.79 -11.58
N ARG A 22 -12.88 2.64 -11.12
CA ARG A 22 -14.30 2.41 -11.28
C ARG A 22 -14.81 2.59 -12.71
N PHE A 23 -14.28 3.52 -13.46
CA PHE A 23 -14.82 3.90 -14.79
C PHE A 23 -13.89 3.56 -15.95
N ILE A 24 -12.59 3.52 -15.76
CA ILE A 24 -11.63 3.25 -16.83
C ILE A 24 -11.21 1.78 -16.82
N VAL A 25 -10.78 1.25 -15.67
CA VAL A 25 -10.31 -0.13 -15.54
C VAL A 25 -11.50 -1.11 -15.54
N GLU A 26 -12.45 -0.93 -14.63
CA GLU A 26 -13.61 -1.82 -14.47
C GLU A 26 -14.83 -1.43 -15.32
N GLY A 27 -14.89 -0.20 -15.83
CA GLY A 27 -16.10 0.39 -16.42
C GLY A 27 -16.75 -0.44 -17.49
N ARG A 28 -15.96 -1.03 -18.38
CA ARG A 28 -16.45 -1.84 -19.52
C ARG A 28 -17.16 -3.13 -19.09
N SER A 29 -16.88 -3.65 -17.91
CA SER A 29 -17.48 -4.88 -17.40
C SER A 29 -18.75 -4.65 -16.55
N ARG A 30 -19.12 -3.39 -16.25
CA ARG A 30 -20.17 -3.04 -15.29
C ARG A 30 -21.17 -1.97 -15.77
N ASP A 31 -21.51 -1.92 -17.04
CA ASP A 31 -22.44 -0.93 -17.64
C ASP A 31 -22.06 0.54 -17.37
N ARG A 32 -20.77 0.81 -17.19
CA ARG A 32 -20.22 2.15 -17.02
C ARG A 32 -19.46 2.54 -18.27
N VAL A 33 -19.72 3.74 -18.76
CA VAL A 33 -19.06 4.25 -19.96
C VAL A 33 -18.19 5.44 -19.56
N PHE A 34 -16.89 5.30 -19.76
CA PHE A 34 -15.96 6.42 -19.73
C PHE A 34 -15.90 7.04 -21.12
N VAL A 35 -16.19 8.33 -21.20
CA VAL A 35 -16.06 9.12 -22.44
C VAL A 35 -14.91 10.10 -22.23
N PRO A 36 -13.72 9.85 -22.84
CA PRO A 36 -12.63 10.80 -22.76
C PRO A 36 -13.02 12.12 -23.45
N ALA A 37 -12.63 13.25 -22.87
CA ALA A 37 -12.72 14.57 -23.48
C ALA A 37 -11.32 15.17 -23.54
N ARG A 38 -10.81 15.40 -24.72
CA ARG A 38 -9.49 15.99 -24.94
C ARG A 38 -9.60 17.48 -25.26
N LEU A 39 -8.61 18.24 -24.84
CA LEU A 39 -8.52 19.65 -25.18
C LEU A 39 -8.63 19.88 -26.69
N SER A 40 -7.99 19.02 -27.50
CA SER A 40 -8.01 19.08 -28.95
C SER A 40 -9.39 18.93 -29.60
N GLU A 41 -10.35 18.38 -28.85
CA GLU A 41 -11.70 18.09 -29.31
C GLU A 41 -12.69 19.20 -28.99
N ASN A 42 -12.28 20.24 -28.24
CA ASN A 42 -13.14 21.39 -27.91
C ASN A 42 -12.93 22.53 -28.92
N PRO A 43 -13.89 22.74 -29.85
CA PRO A 43 -13.75 23.78 -30.88
C PRO A 43 -13.98 25.21 -30.33
N HIS A 44 -14.50 25.34 -29.10
CA HIS A 44 -14.86 26.64 -28.50
C HIS A 44 -13.79 27.17 -27.55
N LEU A 45 -12.69 26.41 -27.34
CA LEU A 45 -11.65 26.78 -26.41
C LEU A 45 -10.57 27.63 -27.15
N ASP A 46 -10.22 28.77 -26.58
CA ASP A 46 -9.00 29.49 -26.94
C ASP A 46 -7.80 28.68 -26.43
N ARG A 47 -7.19 27.94 -27.38
CA ARG A 47 -6.10 27.00 -27.07
C ARG A 47 -4.84 27.70 -26.59
N GLU A 48 -4.52 28.87 -27.15
CA GLU A 48 -3.30 29.62 -26.82
C GLU A 48 -3.37 30.09 -25.37
N SER A 49 -4.42 30.80 -25.01
CA SER A 49 -4.64 31.30 -23.65
C SER A 49 -4.72 30.15 -22.62
N TYR A 50 -5.34 29.02 -22.99
CA TYR A 50 -5.40 27.89 -22.11
C TYR A 50 -4.04 27.19 -21.94
N MET A 51 -3.27 27.05 -23.00
CA MET A 51 -1.90 26.49 -22.94
C MET A 51 -0.97 27.35 -22.09
N GLU A 52 -1.08 28.69 -22.18
CA GLU A 52 -0.34 29.60 -21.32
C GLU A 52 -0.71 29.40 -19.84
N SER A 53 -1.99 29.30 -19.53
CA SER A 53 -2.44 29.04 -18.14
C SER A 53 -1.95 27.70 -17.57
N LEU A 54 -1.74 26.71 -18.43
CA LEU A 54 -1.18 25.42 -18.03
C LEU A 54 0.35 25.40 -17.98
N ALA A 55 1.02 26.39 -18.56
CA ALA A 55 2.49 26.46 -18.60
C ALA A 55 3.12 26.60 -17.21
N GLU A 56 2.41 27.22 -16.28
CA GLU A 56 2.84 27.41 -14.89
C GLU A 56 2.64 26.16 -14.01
N LEU A 57 1.90 25.16 -14.49
CA LEU A 57 1.67 23.93 -13.75
C LEU A 57 2.83 22.96 -13.91
N ASP A 58 2.98 22.07 -12.90
CA ASP A 58 3.94 20.98 -12.97
C ASP A 58 3.66 20.07 -14.19
N PRO A 59 4.68 19.36 -14.72
CA PRO A 59 4.56 18.57 -15.94
C PRO A 59 3.46 17.51 -15.92
N VAL A 60 3.17 16.95 -14.75
CA VAL A 60 2.17 15.87 -14.58
C VAL A 60 0.77 16.46 -14.61
N THR A 61 0.50 17.47 -13.79
CA THR A 61 -0.79 18.16 -13.80
C THR A 61 -1.08 18.69 -15.18
N ARG A 62 -0.05 19.21 -15.88
CA ARG A 62 -0.18 19.63 -17.28
C ARG A 62 -0.56 18.47 -18.20
N ALA A 63 0.10 17.33 -18.13
CA ALA A 63 -0.23 16.15 -18.93
C ALA A 63 -1.64 15.62 -18.62
N GLN A 64 -2.02 15.60 -17.36
CA GLN A 64 -3.36 15.21 -16.91
C GLN A 64 -4.44 16.09 -17.51
N LEU A 65 -4.25 17.42 -17.51
CA LEU A 65 -5.25 18.37 -18.01
C LEU A 65 -5.26 18.49 -19.52
N LEU A 66 -4.08 18.41 -20.19
CA LEU A 66 -3.98 18.54 -21.65
C LEU A 66 -4.51 17.32 -22.38
N SER A 67 -4.10 16.14 -21.96
CA SER A 67 -4.40 14.87 -22.66
C SER A 67 -5.49 14.05 -21.99
N GLY A 68 -5.94 14.48 -20.80
CA GLY A 68 -6.84 13.65 -20.00
C GLY A 68 -6.17 12.34 -19.57
N ASP A 69 -4.86 12.38 -19.31
CA ASP A 69 -4.07 11.19 -19.01
C ASP A 69 -4.24 10.76 -17.55
N TRP A 70 -5.06 9.74 -17.35
CA TRP A 70 -5.28 9.11 -16.05
C TRP A 70 -4.11 8.22 -15.59
N SER A 71 -3.06 8.12 -16.40
CA SER A 71 -1.83 7.39 -16.06
C SER A 71 -0.66 8.33 -15.77
N ALA A 72 -0.81 9.63 -16.10
CA ALA A 72 0.20 10.63 -15.78
C ALA A 72 0.29 10.80 -14.25
N ARG A 73 1.48 10.56 -13.73
CA ARG A 73 1.80 10.65 -12.29
C ARG A 73 2.96 11.61 -12.09
N THR A 74 3.05 12.18 -10.89
CA THR A 74 4.14 13.08 -10.52
C THR A 74 5.47 12.35 -10.67
N SER A 75 6.37 12.90 -11.45
CA SER A 75 7.77 12.46 -11.51
C SER A 75 8.42 12.79 -10.17
N GLY A 76 8.36 11.84 -9.28
CA GLY A 76 8.70 11.99 -7.86
C GLY A 76 7.89 11.07 -6.95
N SER A 77 7.05 10.18 -7.53
CA SER A 77 6.44 9.12 -6.73
C SER A 77 7.57 8.31 -6.07
N LEU A 78 7.42 8.07 -4.79
CA LEU A 78 8.43 7.39 -4.00
C LEU A 78 8.68 5.96 -4.50
N PHE A 79 7.77 5.43 -5.30
CA PHE A 79 7.83 4.09 -5.85
C PHE A 79 7.45 4.08 -7.33
N LYS A 80 8.10 3.21 -8.13
CA LYS A 80 7.79 2.98 -9.54
C LYS A 80 7.59 1.49 -9.80
N ARG A 81 6.54 1.14 -10.52
CA ARG A 81 6.21 -0.26 -10.88
C ARG A 81 7.36 -0.99 -11.56
N GLU A 82 8.11 -0.30 -12.40
CA GLU A 82 9.25 -0.83 -13.17
C GLU A 82 10.43 -1.31 -12.32
N TRP A 83 10.49 -0.91 -11.04
CA TRP A 83 11.54 -1.35 -10.11
C TRP A 83 11.37 -2.78 -9.61
N PHE A 84 10.18 -3.38 -9.82
CA PHE A 84 9.84 -4.65 -9.20
C PHE A 84 9.88 -5.81 -10.19
N GLU A 85 10.75 -6.78 -9.93
CA GLU A 85 10.75 -8.08 -10.59
C GLU A 85 9.72 -9.00 -9.95
N ILE A 86 8.93 -9.69 -10.77
CA ILE A 86 7.97 -10.71 -10.29
C ILE A 86 8.61 -12.08 -10.41
N VAL A 87 8.66 -12.81 -9.30
CA VAL A 87 9.22 -14.15 -9.18
C VAL A 87 8.17 -15.16 -8.72
N ASP A 88 8.42 -16.45 -8.91
CA ASP A 88 7.44 -17.48 -8.54
C ASP A 88 7.47 -17.83 -7.05
N ALA A 89 8.64 -17.72 -6.39
CA ALA A 89 8.80 -18.01 -4.96
C ALA A 89 9.98 -17.24 -4.35
N ALA A 90 9.92 -17.01 -3.04
CA ALA A 90 11.07 -16.59 -2.24
C ALA A 90 11.89 -17.82 -1.80
N PRO A 91 13.23 -17.68 -1.58
CA PRO A 91 14.04 -18.75 -1.02
C PRO A 91 13.53 -19.23 0.34
N ALA A 92 13.54 -20.54 0.55
CA ALA A 92 12.97 -21.16 1.75
C ALA A 92 13.73 -20.80 3.05
N GLU A 93 15.03 -20.55 2.96
CA GLU A 93 15.91 -20.18 4.08
C GLU A 93 15.84 -18.69 4.46
N ALA A 94 15.07 -17.90 3.72
CA ALA A 94 14.92 -16.47 3.98
C ALA A 94 14.19 -16.22 5.32
N ARG A 95 14.68 -15.21 6.07
CA ARG A 95 13.98 -14.77 7.28
C ARG A 95 12.68 -14.10 6.89
N ALA A 96 11.61 -14.36 7.61
CA ALA A 96 10.30 -13.80 7.29
C ALA A 96 9.77 -12.90 8.42
N ALA A 97 9.06 -11.86 8.02
CA ALA A 97 8.26 -11.02 8.90
C ALA A 97 6.93 -10.65 8.24
N ARG A 98 5.91 -10.44 9.08
CA ARG A 98 4.65 -9.83 8.66
C ARG A 98 4.44 -8.53 9.41
N GLY A 99 4.27 -7.46 8.66
CA GLY A 99 3.88 -6.16 9.18
C GLY A 99 2.37 -5.98 9.06
N TRP A 100 1.75 -5.48 10.12
CA TRP A 100 0.32 -5.16 10.16
C TRP A 100 0.11 -3.67 10.39
N ASP A 101 -0.78 -3.10 9.59
CA ASP A 101 -1.45 -1.83 9.82
C ASP A 101 -2.95 -2.10 10.03
N PHE A 102 -3.53 -1.58 11.11
CA PHE A 102 -4.90 -1.90 11.53
C PHE A 102 -5.82 -0.69 11.44
N ALA A 103 -6.88 -0.79 10.64
CA ALA A 103 -7.95 0.20 10.62
C ALA A 103 -9.22 -0.28 11.36
N ALA A 104 -9.47 -1.58 11.46
CA ALA A 104 -10.58 -2.20 12.18
C ALA A 104 -11.96 -1.53 11.98
N THR A 105 -12.22 -1.03 10.78
CA THR A 105 -13.44 -0.27 10.41
C THR A 105 -14.15 -0.96 9.26
N GLU A 106 -15.43 -1.29 9.45
CA GLU A 106 -16.28 -1.82 8.37
C GLU A 106 -16.83 -0.67 7.51
N PRO A 107 -16.90 -0.83 6.17
CA PRO A 107 -17.49 0.18 5.30
C PRO A 107 -19.00 0.30 5.54
N THR A 108 -19.49 1.54 5.56
CA THR A 108 -20.89 1.88 5.58
C THR A 108 -21.26 2.64 4.30
N ALA A 109 -22.56 2.80 4.04
CA ALA A 109 -23.00 3.50 2.83
C ALA A 109 -22.43 4.92 2.77
N GLY A 110 -21.68 5.23 1.71
CA GLY A 110 -21.07 6.54 1.49
C GLY A 110 -19.75 6.79 2.20
N THR A 111 -19.16 5.79 2.90
CA THR A 111 -17.83 5.88 3.51
C THR A 111 -16.79 5.09 2.74
N ASP A 112 -15.54 5.56 2.79
CA ASP A 112 -14.36 4.88 2.24
C ASP A 112 -13.29 4.78 3.34
N PRO A 113 -13.49 3.93 4.39
CA PRO A 113 -12.56 3.81 5.50
C PRO A 113 -11.26 3.15 5.08
N ASP A 114 -10.20 3.35 5.87
CA ASP A 114 -8.92 2.70 5.70
C ASP A 114 -9.01 1.17 5.82
N TYR A 115 -8.02 0.48 5.27
CA TYR A 115 -7.95 -0.97 5.28
C TYR A 115 -7.08 -1.48 6.43
N THR A 116 -7.47 -2.61 7.00
CA THR A 116 -6.50 -3.45 7.70
C THR A 116 -5.66 -4.17 6.68
N VAL A 117 -4.35 -3.96 6.74
CA VAL A 117 -3.39 -4.57 5.81
C VAL A 117 -2.31 -5.34 6.56
N GLY A 118 -2.00 -6.53 6.05
CA GLY A 118 -0.89 -7.34 6.55
C GLY A 118 0.02 -7.79 5.41
N THR A 119 1.24 -7.28 5.35
CA THR A 119 2.24 -7.60 4.32
C THR A 119 3.28 -8.57 4.86
N ARG A 120 3.43 -9.74 4.21
CA ARG A 120 4.51 -10.69 4.50
C ARG A 120 5.70 -10.44 3.60
N MET A 121 6.85 -10.24 4.22
CA MET A 121 8.13 -10.13 3.53
C MET A 121 9.11 -11.22 3.97
N SER A 122 10.02 -11.56 3.08
CA SER A 122 11.19 -12.39 3.38
C SER A 122 12.47 -11.65 3.00
N PHE A 123 13.57 -11.98 3.69
CA PHE A 123 14.88 -11.36 3.49
C PHE A 123 15.98 -12.41 3.50
N THR A 124 16.78 -12.42 2.46
CA THR A 124 17.88 -13.37 2.25
C THR A 124 19.22 -12.82 2.75
N ARG A 125 20.21 -13.67 2.88
CA ARG A 125 21.57 -13.29 3.35
C ARG A 125 22.34 -12.43 2.35
N ASP A 126 22.02 -12.54 1.09
CA ASP A 126 22.56 -11.76 -0.03
C ASP A 126 21.88 -10.37 -0.19
N GLY A 127 20.99 -10.00 0.72
CA GLY A 127 20.45 -8.65 0.80
C GLY A 127 19.17 -8.43 -0.01
N ILE A 128 18.54 -9.48 -0.53
CA ILE A 128 17.31 -9.37 -1.33
C ILE A 128 16.07 -9.53 -0.46
N TYR A 129 15.11 -8.64 -0.66
CA TYR A 129 13.79 -8.67 -0.05
C TYR A 129 12.76 -9.27 -1.01
N TYR A 130 11.80 -10.00 -0.49
CA TYR A 130 10.69 -10.56 -1.24
C TYR A 130 9.39 -10.17 -0.55
N VAL A 131 8.49 -9.45 -1.23
CA VAL A 131 7.11 -9.30 -0.80
C VAL A 131 6.38 -10.56 -1.22
N CYS A 132 5.93 -11.35 -0.24
CA CYS A 132 5.43 -12.71 -0.48
C CYS A 132 3.92 -12.80 -0.52
N ASP A 133 3.22 -11.99 0.26
CA ASP A 133 1.76 -12.01 0.38
C ASP A 133 1.26 -10.70 0.99
N VAL A 134 0.10 -10.24 0.55
CA VAL A 134 -0.60 -9.10 1.12
C VAL A 134 -2.03 -9.49 1.43
N ARG A 135 -2.44 -9.30 2.68
CA ARG A 135 -3.83 -9.38 3.15
C ARG A 135 -4.35 -7.98 3.29
N ARG A 136 -5.47 -7.67 2.65
CA ARG A 136 -6.09 -6.34 2.67
C ARG A 136 -7.59 -6.50 2.77
N ASP A 137 -8.18 -5.95 3.83
CA ASP A 137 -9.62 -6.07 4.06
C ASP A 137 -10.15 -4.93 4.95
N ARG A 138 -11.47 -4.72 4.93
CA ARG A 138 -12.20 -3.78 5.78
C ARG A 138 -13.14 -4.56 6.69
N LEU A 139 -12.72 -4.76 7.90
CA LEU A 139 -13.35 -5.69 8.84
C LEU A 139 -13.61 -5.04 10.19
N SER A 140 -14.62 -5.53 10.89
CA SER A 140 -14.80 -5.20 12.32
C SER A 140 -13.65 -5.76 13.17
N PRO A 141 -13.39 -5.19 14.36
CA PRO A 141 -12.26 -5.57 15.23
C PRO A 141 -12.15 -7.09 15.45
N ARG A 142 -13.26 -7.75 15.74
CA ARG A 142 -13.29 -9.21 15.96
C ARG A 142 -12.89 -10.01 14.72
N LYS A 143 -13.29 -9.55 13.53
CA LYS A 143 -12.91 -10.19 12.27
C LYS A 143 -11.45 -9.94 11.93
N VAL A 144 -10.90 -8.76 12.28
CA VAL A 144 -9.46 -8.46 12.16
C VAL A 144 -8.64 -9.44 13.01
N GLU A 145 -9.01 -9.67 14.28
CA GLU A 145 -8.32 -10.65 15.13
C GLU A 145 -8.36 -12.06 14.53
N ALA A 146 -9.50 -12.48 13.98
CA ALA A 146 -9.62 -13.77 13.32
C ALA A 146 -8.73 -13.85 12.06
N LEU A 147 -8.70 -12.81 11.23
CA LEU A 147 -7.83 -12.70 10.05
C LEU A 147 -6.36 -12.82 10.45
N VAL A 148 -5.93 -12.06 11.45
CA VAL A 148 -4.55 -12.05 11.94
C VAL A 148 -4.12 -13.43 12.44
N ARG A 149 -4.99 -14.11 13.22
CA ARG A 149 -4.72 -15.45 13.73
C ARG A 149 -4.56 -16.48 12.62
N VAL A 150 -5.54 -16.56 11.70
CA VAL A 150 -5.48 -17.49 10.57
C VAL A 150 -4.26 -17.22 9.69
N THR A 151 -3.95 -15.94 9.45
CA THR A 151 -2.78 -15.55 8.66
C THR A 151 -1.48 -15.97 9.34
N ALA A 152 -1.37 -15.79 10.66
CA ALA A 152 -0.19 -16.22 11.41
C ALA A 152 0.01 -17.74 11.38
N GLU A 153 -1.08 -18.52 11.44
CA GLU A 153 -1.03 -19.98 11.30
C GLU A 153 -0.51 -20.40 9.92
N VAL A 154 -0.96 -19.75 8.85
CA VAL A 154 -0.48 -19.98 7.47
C VAL A 154 0.98 -19.59 7.29
N ASP A 155 1.40 -18.45 7.86
CA ASP A 155 2.78 -17.95 7.77
C ASP A 155 3.77 -18.81 8.56
N GLY A 156 3.29 -19.48 9.60
CA GLY A 156 4.08 -20.33 10.49
C GLY A 156 4.87 -19.57 11.56
N ARG A 157 5.26 -20.30 12.61
CA ARG A 157 5.96 -19.77 13.80
C ARG A 157 7.28 -19.05 13.54
N PRO A 158 8.09 -19.38 12.52
CA PRO A 158 9.32 -18.64 12.22
C PRO A 158 9.09 -17.21 11.72
N THR A 159 7.89 -16.89 11.23
CA THR A 159 7.54 -15.54 10.76
C THR A 159 7.34 -14.62 11.97
N ARG A 160 8.13 -13.55 12.04
CA ARG A 160 8.00 -12.53 13.07
C ARG A 160 6.86 -11.60 12.70
N ILE A 161 6.09 -11.16 13.69
CA ILE A 161 4.93 -10.29 13.50
C ILE A 161 5.23 -8.94 14.13
N ARG A 162 5.11 -7.88 13.32
CA ARG A 162 5.19 -6.50 13.79
C ARG A 162 3.88 -5.79 13.52
N ILE A 163 3.38 -5.10 14.53
CA ILE A 163 2.14 -4.33 14.44
C ILE A 163 2.51 -2.85 14.61
N GLU A 164 2.01 -2.00 13.72
CA GLU A 164 2.09 -0.56 13.92
C GLU A 164 1.30 -0.20 15.17
N GLN A 165 1.96 0.46 16.12
CA GLN A 165 1.39 0.78 17.40
C GLN A 165 0.91 2.22 17.41
N GLU A 166 -0.38 2.44 17.60
CA GLU A 166 -0.89 3.79 17.83
C GLU A 166 -0.17 4.48 18.99
N PRO A 167 0.03 5.80 18.91
CA PRO A 167 0.63 6.56 20.02
C PRO A 167 -0.17 6.44 21.32
N GLY A 168 0.53 6.43 22.46
CA GLY A 168 -0.09 6.47 23.77
C GLY A 168 -0.40 5.10 24.39
N SER A 169 -1.25 5.10 25.42
CA SER A 169 -1.58 3.90 26.21
C SER A 169 -2.46 2.90 25.46
N ALA A 170 -3.36 3.39 24.60
CA ALA A 170 -4.25 2.55 23.81
C ALA A 170 -3.46 1.59 22.92
N GLY A 171 -2.46 2.10 22.18
CA GLY A 171 -1.61 1.26 21.33
C GLY A 171 -0.84 0.21 22.14
N LYS A 172 -0.33 0.54 23.33
CA LYS A 172 0.35 -0.44 24.21
C LYS A 172 -0.61 -1.56 24.66
N ILE A 173 -1.84 -1.21 25.02
CA ILE A 173 -2.87 -2.17 25.42
C ILE A 173 -3.21 -3.09 24.23
N THR A 174 -3.37 -2.54 23.03
CA THR A 174 -3.63 -3.31 21.82
C THR A 174 -2.51 -4.32 21.57
N ILE A 175 -1.25 -3.90 21.62
CA ILE A 175 -0.10 -4.81 21.42
C ILE A 175 -0.07 -5.91 22.48
N ASP A 176 -0.31 -5.59 23.76
CA ASP A 176 -0.36 -6.59 24.85
C ASP A 176 -1.52 -7.58 24.63
N HIS A 177 -2.70 -7.09 24.23
CA HIS A 177 -3.84 -7.93 23.87
C HIS A 177 -3.51 -8.92 22.75
N TYR A 178 -2.89 -8.44 21.64
CA TYR A 178 -2.49 -9.32 20.54
C TYR A 178 -1.47 -10.37 21.00
N LYS A 179 -0.47 -10.00 21.80
CA LYS A 179 0.53 -10.95 22.31
C LYS A 179 -0.08 -12.03 23.18
N ARG A 180 -1.01 -11.68 24.06
CA ARG A 180 -1.54 -12.61 25.08
C ARG A 180 -2.74 -13.40 24.58
N ASN A 181 -3.64 -12.77 23.84
CA ASN A 181 -4.96 -13.32 23.57
C ASN A 181 -5.16 -13.75 22.10
N VAL A 182 -4.57 -13.02 21.15
CA VAL A 182 -4.77 -13.31 19.73
C VAL A 182 -3.67 -14.23 19.19
N LEU A 183 -2.42 -13.97 19.55
CA LEU A 183 -1.22 -14.62 19.01
C LEU A 183 -0.33 -15.23 20.13
N PRO A 184 -0.88 -16.02 21.07
CA PRO A 184 -0.05 -16.58 22.13
C PRO A 184 1.03 -17.50 21.55
N GLY A 185 2.29 -17.25 21.93
CA GLY A 185 3.44 -18.02 21.48
C GLY A 185 3.99 -17.64 20.10
N TRP A 186 3.50 -16.60 19.43
CA TRP A 186 4.16 -15.96 18.29
C TRP A 186 5.12 -14.86 18.75
N SER A 187 6.13 -14.59 17.92
CA SER A 187 7.00 -13.41 18.12
C SER A 187 6.29 -12.17 17.62
N VAL A 188 5.65 -11.42 18.52
CA VAL A 188 4.91 -10.21 18.21
C VAL A 188 5.63 -9.00 18.80
N THR A 189 5.86 -7.98 17.98
CA THR A 189 6.41 -6.68 18.38
C THR A 189 5.43 -5.56 18.04
N GLY A 190 5.42 -4.49 18.84
CA GLY A 190 4.70 -3.26 18.54
C GLY A 190 5.69 -2.11 18.49
N HIS A 191 5.55 -1.26 17.49
CA HIS A 191 6.40 -0.09 17.35
C HIS A 191 5.57 1.14 17.00
N PRO A 192 5.64 2.22 17.80
CA PRO A 192 5.02 3.48 17.42
C PRO A 192 5.75 4.05 16.18
N PRO A 193 5.03 4.57 15.19
CA PRO A 193 5.64 5.24 14.06
C PRO A 193 6.37 6.50 14.51
N THR A 194 7.53 6.78 13.91
CA THR A 194 8.31 7.98 14.19
C THR A 194 8.56 8.76 12.90
N GLY A 195 8.27 10.05 12.90
CA GLY A 195 8.39 10.90 11.71
C GLY A 195 7.17 10.83 10.78
N ASP A 196 7.25 11.53 9.68
CA ASP A 196 6.22 11.53 8.65
C ASP A 196 6.28 10.26 7.78
N LYS A 197 5.18 9.96 7.06
CA LYS A 197 5.04 8.74 6.25
C LYS A 197 6.08 8.64 5.13
N VAL A 198 6.42 9.75 4.47
CA VAL A 198 7.42 9.80 3.39
C VAL A 198 8.81 9.45 3.92
N THR A 199 9.20 10.06 5.03
CA THR A 199 10.49 9.77 5.69
C THR A 199 10.58 8.31 6.11
N ARG A 200 9.51 7.71 6.63
CA ARG A 200 9.47 6.29 7.01
C ARG A 200 9.57 5.36 5.79
N ALA A 201 8.94 5.70 4.68
CA ALA A 201 8.93 4.89 3.46
C ALA A 201 10.23 5.01 2.65
N ALA A 202 10.99 6.11 2.78
CA ALA A 202 12.19 6.37 1.98
C ALA A 202 13.25 5.26 2.03
N PRO A 203 13.58 4.62 3.17
CA PRO A 203 14.53 3.50 3.19
C PRO A 203 14.05 2.26 2.42
N PHE A 204 12.74 1.97 2.42
CA PHE A 204 12.17 0.89 1.63
C PHE A 204 12.18 1.24 0.14
N SER A 205 11.79 2.47 -0.20
CA SER A 205 11.86 3.00 -1.56
C SER A 205 13.27 2.88 -2.17
N ALA A 206 14.30 3.24 -1.41
CA ALA A 206 15.68 3.11 -1.85
C ALA A 206 16.08 1.66 -2.17
N GLN A 207 15.56 0.67 -1.42
CA GLN A 207 15.78 -0.75 -1.75
C GLN A 207 15.02 -1.17 -3.01
N CYS A 208 13.81 -0.62 -3.22
CA CYS A 208 13.05 -0.87 -4.45
C CYS A 208 13.78 -0.31 -5.68
N GLU A 209 14.24 0.93 -5.61
CA GLU A 209 14.99 1.58 -6.70
C GLU A 209 16.31 0.86 -7.02
N ALA A 210 16.98 0.33 -6.01
CA ALA A 210 18.21 -0.45 -6.17
C ALA A 210 17.96 -1.86 -6.76
N GLY A 211 16.69 -2.27 -7.01
CA GLY A 211 16.35 -3.61 -7.51
C GLY A 211 16.47 -4.72 -6.46
N ASN A 212 16.58 -4.37 -5.19
CA ASN A 212 16.74 -5.33 -4.09
C ASN A 212 15.39 -5.87 -3.58
N VAL A 213 14.25 -5.46 -4.15
CA VAL A 213 12.92 -5.91 -3.75
C VAL A 213 12.23 -6.63 -4.90
N LYS A 214 11.83 -7.88 -4.66
CA LYS A 214 11.11 -8.71 -5.62
C LYS A 214 9.71 -9.03 -5.11
N LEU A 215 8.76 -9.27 -6.03
CA LEU A 215 7.38 -9.62 -5.70
C LEU A 215 7.12 -11.10 -6.01
N VAL A 216 6.67 -11.85 -5.04
CA VAL A 216 6.20 -13.22 -5.29
C VAL A 216 4.83 -13.16 -5.96
N ARG A 217 4.68 -13.87 -7.06
CA ARG A 217 3.47 -13.89 -7.88
C ARG A 217 2.21 -14.12 -7.06
N GLY A 218 1.25 -13.21 -7.16
CA GLY A 218 -0.02 -13.28 -6.46
C GLY A 218 -1.05 -12.27 -6.97
N PRO A 219 -2.34 -12.47 -6.66
CA PRO A 219 -3.43 -11.59 -7.10
C PRO A 219 -3.38 -10.19 -6.46
N TRP A 220 -2.62 -10.03 -5.39
CA TRP A 220 -2.45 -8.78 -4.63
C TRP A 220 -1.55 -7.75 -5.33
N ILE A 221 -0.71 -8.16 -6.30
CA ILE A 221 0.35 -7.32 -6.91
C ILE A 221 -0.23 -6.08 -7.59
N GLY A 222 -1.27 -6.22 -8.39
CA GLY A 222 -1.86 -5.08 -9.11
C GLY A 222 -2.31 -3.95 -8.17
N PRO A 223 -3.26 -4.21 -7.27
CA PRO A 223 -3.73 -3.21 -6.30
C PRO A 223 -2.63 -2.67 -5.38
N TRP A 224 -1.63 -3.48 -5.04
CA TRP A 224 -0.49 -3.08 -4.22
C TRP A 224 0.40 -2.07 -4.96
N LEU A 225 0.76 -2.36 -6.19
CA LEU A 225 1.55 -1.46 -7.02
C LEU A 225 0.82 -0.15 -7.31
N ASP A 226 -0.50 -0.20 -7.53
CA ASP A 226 -1.32 0.99 -7.77
C ASP A 226 -1.27 1.95 -6.57
N GLU A 227 -1.33 1.43 -5.35
CA GLU A 227 -1.24 2.23 -4.12
C GLU A 227 0.17 2.78 -3.90
N LEU A 228 1.22 1.98 -4.09
CA LEU A 228 2.60 2.44 -3.97
C LEU A 228 2.94 3.56 -4.96
N GLU A 229 2.51 3.41 -6.21
CA GLU A 229 2.74 4.45 -7.23
C GLU A 229 1.97 5.74 -6.96
N SER A 230 0.85 5.69 -6.24
CA SER A 230 0.09 6.87 -5.85
C SER A 230 0.58 7.54 -4.55
N PHE A 231 1.44 6.86 -3.80
CA PHE A 231 1.98 7.39 -2.54
C PHE A 231 2.94 8.57 -2.80
N PRO A 232 2.90 9.69 -2.02
CA PRO A 232 2.08 9.87 -0.82
C PRO A 232 0.69 10.48 -1.06
N ASP A 233 0.33 10.83 -2.28
CA ASP A 233 -0.86 11.62 -2.62
C ASP A 233 -2.12 10.77 -2.85
N GLY A 234 -2.02 9.45 -2.71
CA GLY A 234 -3.12 8.50 -2.84
C GLY A 234 -4.20 8.66 -1.77
N SER A 235 -5.40 8.11 -2.04
CA SER A 235 -6.50 8.08 -1.06
C SER A 235 -6.26 7.13 0.10
N HIS A 236 -5.41 6.13 -0.09
CA HIS A 236 -5.03 5.12 0.88
C HIS A 236 -3.52 4.89 0.82
N ASP A 237 -2.93 4.59 1.97
CA ASP A 237 -1.50 4.28 2.11
C ASP A 237 -1.25 3.09 3.07
N ASP A 238 -2.32 2.37 3.44
CA ASP A 238 -2.30 1.25 4.39
C ASP A 238 -1.34 0.12 3.95
N GLN A 239 -1.23 -0.13 2.63
CA GLN A 239 -0.29 -1.12 2.10
C GLN A 239 1.16 -0.65 2.18
N VAL A 240 1.40 0.67 2.04
CA VAL A 240 2.72 1.26 2.24
C VAL A 240 3.12 1.15 3.71
N ASP A 241 2.25 1.54 4.65
CA ASP A 241 2.52 1.46 6.09
C ASP A 241 2.77 -0.01 6.53
N SER A 242 1.98 -0.97 6.03
CA SER A 242 2.17 -2.38 6.38
C SER A 242 3.48 -2.97 5.82
N VAL A 243 3.88 -2.63 4.58
CA VAL A 243 5.14 -3.14 4.02
C VAL A 243 6.36 -2.50 4.68
N VAL A 244 6.30 -1.21 5.00
CA VAL A 244 7.36 -0.52 5.76
C VAL A 244 7.51 -1.15 7.15
N THR A 245 6.40 -1.47 7.81
CA THR A 245 6.39 -2.16 9.10
C THR A 245 7.07 -3.54 9.02
N ALA A 246 6.81 -4.34 7.96
CA ALA A 246 7.47 -5.62 7.74
C ALA A 246 8.97 -5.46 7.42
N PHE A 247 9.32 -4.50 6.59
CA PHE A 247 10.68 -4.16 6.21
C PHE A 247 11.53 -3.76 7.42
N ASP A 248 11.01 -2.91 8.29
CA ASP A 248 11.67 -2.49 9.51
C ASP A 248 11.92 -3.66 10.48
N GLU A 249 10.98 -4.61 10.57
CA GLU A 249 11.18 -5.81 11.38
C GLU A 249 12.32 -6.67 10.85
N LEU A 250 12.47 -6.78 9.53
CA LEU A 250 13.58 -7.53 8.91
C LEU A 250 14.93 -6.84 9.04
N ARG A 251 14.97 -5.49 9.07
CA ARG A 251 16.18 -4.71 9.28
C ARG A 251 16.65 -4.72 10.73
N SER A 252 15.73 -4.90 11.67
CA SER A 252 16.08 -4.88 13.10
C SER A 252 17.10 -6.00 13.41
N PRO A 253 18.20 -5.68 14.13
CA PRO A 253 19.17 -6.69 14.53
C PRO A 253 18.47 -7.81 15.30
N ARG A 254 18.84 -9.05 15.03
CA ARG A 254 18.41 -10.17 15.88
C ARG A 254 18.90 -9.88 17.29
N ALA A 255 18.00 -9.81 18.27
CA ALA A 255 18.39 -9.94 19.67
C ALA A 255 19.11 -11.30 19.78
N VAL A 256 20.44 -11.28 19.81
CA VAL A 256 21.22 -12.46 20.14
C VAL A 256 20.91 -12.71 21.60
N GLY A 257 20.08 -13.73 21.87
CA GLY A 257 19.91 -14.25 23.20
C GLY A 257 21.31 -14.65 23.68
N VAL A 258 21.84 -13.91 24.65
CA VAL A 258 23.02 -14.32 25.39
C VAL A 258 22.57 -15.56 26.17
N SER A 259 22.75 -16.74 25.60
CA SER A 259 22.76 -17.97 26.37
C SER A 259 23.87 -17.81 27.38
N ASN A 260 23.50 -17.62 28.65
CA ASN A 260 24.45 -17.70 29.77
C ASN A 260 25.23 -18.99 29.61
N LEU A 261 26.48 -18.86 29.16
CA LEU A 261 27.52 -19.82 29.50
C LEU A 261 27.75 -19.69 31.02
N ILE A 262 27.01 -20.48 31.77
CA ILE A 262 27.40 -20.80 33.14
C ILE A 262 28.45 -21.91 32.99
N LEU A 263 29.69 -21.51 33.26
CA LEU A 263 30.80 -22.41 33.59
C LEU A 263 30.62 -22.98 34.99
#